data_9ec0719e4383f47a81f544c8cce1e675
#
_entry.id   9ec0719e4383f47a81f544c8cce1e675
#
_cell.length_a   1.000
_cell.length_b   1.000
_cell.length_c   1.000
_cell.angle_alpha   90.00
_cell.angle_beta   90.00
_cell.angle_gamma   90.00
#
_symmetry.space_group_name_H-M   'P 1'
#
loop_
_entity.id
_entity.type
_entity.pdbx_description
1 polymer ?
#
loop_
_entity_poly.entity_id
_entity_poly.type
_entity_poly.pdbx_seq_one_letter_code
_entity_poly.pdbx_strand_id
1 'polypeptide(L)'
;AVTEAGAWSVMGAYNKFRGQYCCHNNYLINDILKGEWKFDGAVISDWSGTKNAYEAAMNGLDIEIGTLKPYNEYYMADSLLYFVRNGKVPMEKLDDKVRRVLKLNLRTAMNRNRPWGSFNTKEHTDLARHIAEQGIVLLKNRDNILPVDTKKCRKIAVIGENAVRTHASNGGAAALKPRYEITPLAGIESLFGKEVEVSCARGYSAYTPMIDGRIASPAYDNMQLAVEAVKLARESDLVIFVGGLNHNWRQDSEGYDRESYNLPYG
;
A
#
# COMPACT_ATOMS: atom_id res chain seq x y z
N ALA A 1 11.36 -7.01 16.23
CA ALA A 1 10.12 -6.26 16.46
C ALA A 1 9.33 -6.79 17.67
N VAL A 2 9.02 -8.11 17.76
CA VAL A 2 8.20 -8.66 18.85
C VAL A 2 8.95 -8.59 20.19
N THR A 3 10.12 -9.20 20.26
CA THR A 3 10.90 -9.38 21.50
C THR A 3 11.65 -8.12 21.94
N GLU A 4 12.16 -7.33 21.01
CA GLU A 4 12.97 -6.15 21.30
C GLU A 4 12.16 -4.86 21.33
N ALA A 5 11.26 -4.66 20.34
CA ALA A 5 10.44 -3.45 20.24
C ALA A 5 9.10 -3.55 21.00
N GLY A 6 8.74 -4.72 21.53
CA GLY A 6 7.55 -4.92 22.34
C GLY A 6 6.25 -4.70 21.58
N ALA A 7 6.10 -5.29 20.39
CA ALA A 7 4.86 -5.21 19.61
C ALA A 7 3.65 -5.69 20.45
N TRP A 8 2.51 -5.01 20.32
CA TRP A 8 1.29 -5.32 21.09
C TRP A 8 0.27 -6.14 20.29
N SER A 9 0.40 -6.15 18.97
CA SER A 9 -0.42 -6.99 18.10
C SER A 9 0.39 -7.45 16.88
N VAL A 10 -0.01 -8.58 16.32
CA VAL A 10 0.56 -9.16 15.10
C VAL A 10 -0.59 -9.58 14.18
N MET A 11 -0.52 -9.24 12.91
CA MET A 11 -1.50 -9.65 11.91
C MET A 11 -1.08 -10.96 11.24
N GLY A 12 -2.02 -11.89 11.10
CA GLY A 12 -1.83 -13.12 10.34
C GLY A 12 -2.01 -12.88 8.84
N ALA A 13 -1.16 -13.50 8.03
CA ALA A 13 -1.20 -13.37 6.57
C ALA A 13 -2.23 -14.31 5.92
N TYR A 14 -2.61 -14.02 4.68
CA TYR A 14 -3.58 -14.83 3.90
C TYR A 14 -3.06 -16.18 3.46
N ASN A 15 -1.76 -16.29 3.22
CA ASN A 15 -1.14 -17.49 2.68
C ASN A 15 -1.08 -18.63 3.69
N LYS A 16 -0.72 -19.82 3.19
CA LYS A 16 -0.48 -21.01 4.01
C LYS A 16 0.99 -21.19 4.33
N PHE A 17 1.26 -21.68 5.53
CA PHE A 17 2.56 -22.21 5.92
C PHE A 17 2.37 -23.66 6.38
N ARG A 18 3.11 -24.59 5.77
CA ARG A 18 3.00 -26.05 6.03
C ARG A 18 1.55 -26.57 5.93
N GLY A 19 0.80 -26.08 4.92
CA GLY A 19 -0.57 -26.50 4.62
C GLY A 19 -1.67 -25.84 5.44
N GLN A 20 -1.37 -25.08 6.49
CA GLN A 20 -2.32 -24.38 7.33
C GLN A 20 -2.25 -22.85 7.10
N TYR A 21 -3.38 -22.17 7.08
CA TYR A 21 -3.42 -20.70 6.89
C TYR A 21 -2.74 -19.97 8.05
N CYS A 22 -1.89 -18.98 7.73
CA CYS A 22 -1.10 -18.26 8.72
C CYS A 22 -1.94 -17.59 9.82
N CYS A 23 -3.15 -17.10 9.49
CA CYS A 23 -4.07 -16.52 10.48
C CYS A 23 -4.45 -17.45 11.63
N HIS A 24 -4.38 -18.76 11.43
CA HIS A 24 -4.67 -19.75 12.46
C HIS A 24 -3.72 -20.97 12.40
N ASN A 25 -2.46 -20.72 12.09
CA ASN A 25 -1.41 -21.71 12.05
C ASN A 25 -0.87 -21.99 13.46
N ASN A 26 -1.06 -23.22 13.95
CA ASN A 26 -0.65 -23.58 15.31
C ASN A 26 0.84 -23.39 15.55
N TYR A 27 1.68 -23.85 14.62
CA TYR A 27 3.13 -23.80 14.76
C TYR A 27 3.62 -22.34 14.80
N LEU A 28 3.14 -21.48 13.89
CA LEU A 28 3.57 -20.07 13.87
C LEU A 28 3.07 -19.29 15.08
N ILE A 29 1.81 -19.51 15.50
CA ILE A 29 1.19 -18.67 16.53
C ILE A 29 1.46 -19.20 17.92
N ASN A 30 1.15 -20.49 18.18
CA ASN A 30 1.28 -21.03 19.53
C ASN A 30 2.72 -21.42 19.85
N ASP A 31 3.41 -22.14 18.95
CA ASP A 31 4.73 -22.68 19.27
C ASP A 31 5.80 -21.57 19.19
N ILE A 32 5.86 -20.82 18.07
CA ILE A 32 6.89 -19.78 17.90
C ILE A 32 6.48 -18.48 18.59
N LEU A 33 5.41 -17.82 18.09
CA LEU A 33 5.09 -16.45 18.50
C LEU A 33 4.76 -16.37 19.99
N LYS A 34 3.75 -17.13 20.45
CA LYS A 34 3.30 -17.11 21.86
C LYS A 34 4.19 -17.98 22.76
N GLY A 35 4.73 -19.09 22.23
CA GLY A 35 5.56 -20.02 22.98
C GLY A 35 7.01 -19.57 23.10
N GLU A 36 7.77 -19.64 22.01
CA GLU A 36 9.21 -19.35 22.00
C GLU A 36 9.49 -17.86 22.28
N TRP A 37 8.82 -16.94 21.54
CA TRP A 37 9.04 -15.51 21.68
C TRP A 37 8.27 -14.87 22.84
N LYS A 38 7.45 -15.62 23.56
CA LYS A 38 6.68 -15.15 24.72
C LYS A 38 5.80 -13.92 24.42
N PHE A 39 5.26 -13.88 23.20
CA PHE A 39 4.38 -12.78 22.78
C PHE A 39 3.10 -12.77 23.63
N ASP A 40 2.88 -11.68 24.34
CA ASP A 40 1.74 -11.49 25.25
C ASP A 40 0.63 -10.60 24.69
N GLY A 41 0.78 -10.15 23.45
CA GLY A 41 -0.19 -9.33 22.73
C GLY A 41 -1.28 -10.16 22.03
N ALA A 42 -2.06 -9.51 21.17
CA ALA A 42 -3.14 -10.12 20.41
C ALA A 42 -2.73 -10.46 18.97
N VAL A 43 -3.14 -11.61 18.47
CA VAL A 43 -3.03 -12.01 17.06
C VAL A 43 -4.34 -11.66 16.37
N ILE A 44 -4.25 -10.91 15.28
CA ILE A 44 -5.39 -10.38 14.52
C ILE A 44 -5.36 -11.00 13.12
N SER A 45 -6.49 -11.45 12.60
CA SER A 45 -6.55 -11.92 11.20
C SER A 45 -6.42 -10.72 10.25
N ASP A 46 -5.98 -10.97 9.04
CA ASP A 46 -6.27 -10.07 7.95
C ASP A 46 -7.75 -10.18 7.53
N TRP A 47 -8.26 -9.28 6.70
CA TRP A 47 -9.65 -9.25 6.21
C TRP A 47 -10.02 -10.57 5.56
N SER A 48 -11.00 -11.26 6.11
CA SER A 48 -11.41 -12.61 5.65
C SER A 48 -10.27 -13.65 5.63
N GLY A 49 -9.19 -13.44 6.38
CA GLY A 49 -8.05 -14.37 6.48
C GLY A 49 -8.36 -15.63 7.28
N THR A 50 -9.38 -15.62 8.14
CA THR A 50 -9.85 -16.80 8.87
C THR A 50 -10.61 -17.73 7.93
N LYS A 51 -10.27 -19.03 7.95
CA LYS A 51 -10.86 -20.06 7.08
C LYS A 51 -11.42 -21.26 7.81
N ASN A 52 -11.20 -21.35 9.12
CA ASN A 52 -11.66 -22.46 9.95
C ASN A 52 -11.89 -21.99 11.39
N ALA A 53 -13.12 -22.14 11.88
CA ALA A 53 -13.52 -21.66 13.21
C ALA A 53 -12.83 -22.43 14.34
N TYR A 54 -12.71 -23.77 14.22
CA TYR A 54 -12.08 -24.61 15.23
C TYR A 54 -10.57 -24.32 15.32
N GLU A 55 -9.89 -24.28 14.19
CA GLU A 55 -8.47 -23.93 14.15
C GLU A 55 -8.22 -22.51 14.70
N ALA A 56 -9.03 -21.53 14.32
CA ALA A 56 -8.92 -20.16 14.82
C ALA A 56 -9.08 -20.12 16.36
N ALA A 57 -10.03 -20.89 16.88
CA ALA A 57 -10.25 -21.00 18.31
C ALA A 57 -9.07 -21.63 19.05
N MET A 58 -8.54 -22.74 18.54
CA MET A 58 -7.51 -23.55 19.21
C MET A 58 -6.09 -23.03 18.98
N ASN A 59 -5.79 -22.49 17.80
CA ASN A 59 -4.45 -22.23 17.34
C ASN A 59 -3.98 -20.78 17.59
N GLY A 60 -4.71 -20.03 18.41
CA GLY A 60 -4.19 -18.77 18.97
C GLY A 60 -4.55 -17.50 18.21
N LEU A 61 -5.45 -17.52 17.21
CA LEU A 61 -6.05 -16.30 16.68
C LEU A 61 -6.91 -15.66 17.78
N ASP A 62 -6.71 -14.38 18.05
CA ASP A 62 -7.40 -13.69 19.14
C ASP A 62 -8.53 -12.78 18.63
N ILE A 63 -8.37 -12.17 17.44
CA ILE A 63 -9.33 -11.27 16.82
C ILE A 63 -9.50 -11.63 15.34
N GLU A 64 -10.73 -11.81 14.89
CA GLU A 64 -11.09 -11.92 13.48
C GLU A 64 -11.57 -10.56 12.96
N ILE A 65 -11.01 -10.09 11.83
CA ILE A 65 -11.39 -8.84 11.19
C ILE A 65 -12.28 -9.10 9.97
N GLY A 66 -13.34 -8.30 9.84
CA GLY A 66 -14.19 -8.26 8.66
C GLY A 66 -15.37 -7.31 8.82
N THR A 67 -15.91 -6.85 7.68
CA THR A 67 -17.11 -6.02 7.61
C THR A 67 -18.04 -6.45 6.47
N LEU A 68 -17.70 -7.54 5.78
CA LEU A 68 -18.40 -7.98 4.56
C LEU A 68 -19.55 -8.96 4.82
N LYS A 69 -19.72 -9.38 6.07
CA LYS A 69 -20.72 -10.35 6.48
C LYS A 69 -21.49 -9.85 7.71
N PRO A 70 -22.71 -10.34 7.98
CA PRO A 70 -23.32 -10.23 9.28
C PRO A 70 -22.42 -10.81 10.38
N TYR A 71 -22.47 -10.23 11.58
CA TYR A 71 -21.57 -10.59 12.69
C TYR A 71 -21.58 -12.10 13.00
N ASN A 72 -22.78 -12.70 13.03
CA ASN A 72 -22.97 -14.12 13.36
C ASN A 72 -22.35 -15.10 12.34
N GLU A 73 -22.03 -14.65 11.14
CA GLU A 73 -21.41 -15.46 10.08
C GLU A 73 -19.88 -15.51 10.15
N TYR A 74 -19.26 -14.71 11.03
CA TYR A 74 -17.83 -14.81 11.26
C TYR A 74 -17.45 -16.04 12.03
N TYR A 75 -16.28 -16.60 11.75
CA TYR A 75 -15.80 -17.84 12.35
C TYR A 75 -15.61 -17.76 13.87
N MET A 76 -15.23 -16.57 14.37
CA MET A 76 -15.03 -16.32 15.80
C MET A 76 -16.29 -15.77 16.50
N ALA A 77 -17.44 -15.84 15.86
CA ALA A 77 -18.74 -15.45 16.42
C ALA A 77 -19.54 -16.69 16.86
N ASP A 78 -20.69 -16.97 16.23
CA ASP A 78 -21.58 -18.07 16.64
C ASP A 78 -20.93 -19.45 16.56
N SER A 79 -20.01 -19.66 15.60
CA SER A 79 -19.26 -20.91 15.50
C SER A 79 -18.35 -21.15 16.72
N LEU A 80 -17.64 -20.12 17.19
CA LEU A 80 -16.82 -20.21 18.40
C LEU A 80 -17.70 -20.46 19.63
N LEU A 81 -18.80 -19.73 19.75
CA LEU A 81 -19.77 -19.91 20.84
C LEU A 81 -20.30 -21.36 20.89
N TYR A 82 -20.65 -21.91 19.72
CA TYR A 82 -21.08 -23.29 19.61
C TYR A 82 -20.00 -24.27 20.10
N PHE A 83 -18.75 -24.12 19.68
CA PHE A 83 -17.66 -25.02 20.07
C PHE A 83 -17.37 -24.96 21.58
N VAL A 84 -17.41 -23.76 22.18
CA VAL A 84 -17.21 -23.60 23.63
C VAL A 84 -18.36 -24.25 24.41
N ARG A 85 -19.63 -23.97 24.04
CA ARG A 85 -20.81 -24.53 24.72
C ARG A 85 -20.90 -26.03 24.65
N ASN A 86 -20.37 -26.62 23.59
CA ASN A 86 -20.36 -28.09 23.41
C ASN A 86 -19.05 -28.75 23.87
N GLY A 87 -18.19 -28.04 24.61
CA GLY A 87 -16.94 -28.57 25.16
C GLY A 87 -15.87 -28.93 24.13
N LYS A 88 -16.04 -28.56 22.86
CA LYS A 88 -15.05 -28.82 21.82
C LYS A 88 -13.84 -27.88 21.90
N VAL A 89 -14.05 -26.67 22.40
CA VAL A 89 -13.02 -25.68 22.68
C VAL A 89 -13.05 -25.40 24.18
N PRO A 90 -11.94 -25.63 24.91
CA PRO A 90 -11.87 -25.35 26.34
C PRO A 90 -12.10 -23.86 26.65
N MET A 91 -12.80 -23.55 27.74
CA MET A 91 -13.07 -22.18 28.18
C MET A 91 -11.79 -21.35 28.34
N GLU A 92 -10.72 -21.95 28.81
CA GLU A 92 -9.41 -21.32 28.98
C GLU A 92 -8.84 -20.73 27.67
N LYS A 93 -9.17 -21.32 26.50
CA LYS A 93 -8.79 -20.76 25.21
C LYS A 93 -9.57 -19.48 24.89
N LEU A 94 -10.83 -19.42 25.26
CA LEU A 94 -11.63 -18.21 25.15
C LEU A 94 -11.14 -17.12 26.13
N ASP A 95 -10.88 -17.50 27.37
CA ASP A 95 -10.37 -16.59 28.40
C ASP A 95 -9.01 -15.98 28.03
N ASP A 96 -8.11 -16.76 27.40
CA ASP A 96 -6.84 -16.25 26.90
C ASP A 96 -7.05 -15.18 25.82
N LYS A 97 -7.94 -15.41 24.85
CA LYS A 97 -8.28 -14.44 23.82
C LYS A 97 -8.86 -13.16 24.41
N VAL A 98 -9.84 -13.28 25.31
CA VAL A 98 -10.46 -12.13 26.00
C VAL A 98 -9.41 -11.34 26.77
N ARG A 99 -8.52 -12.02 27.50
CA ARG A 99 -7.44 -11.37 28.24
C ARG A 99 -6.51 -10.56 27.31
N ARG A 100 -6.15 -11.12 26.16
CA ARG A 100 -5.28 -10.44 25.16
C ARG A 100 -5.98 -9.23 24.55
N VAL A 101 -7.26 -9.35 24.20
CA VAL A 101 -8.06 -8.25 23.66
C VAL A 101 -8.22 -7.14 24.70
N LEU A 102 -8.55 -7.48 25.96
CA LEU A 102 -8.65 -6.51 27.04
C LEU A 102 -7.30 -5.81 27.29
N LYS A 103 -6.21 -6.57 27.31
CA LYS A 103 -4.85 -6.03 27.48
C LYS A 103 -4.50 -5.03 26.36
N LEU A 104 -4.83 -5.33 25.11
CA LEU A 104 -4.63 -4.45 23.98
C LEU A 104 -5.45 -3.16 24.14
N ASN A 105 -6.74 -3.27 24.49
CA ASN A 105 -7.60 -2.11 24.71
C ASN A 105 -7.13 -1.23 25.90
N LEU A 106 -6.70 -1.84 27.00
CA LEU A 106 -6.17 -1.11 28.15
C LEU A 106 -4.88 -0.36 27.82
N ARG A 107 -4.03 -0.93 26.97
CA ARG A 107 -2.80 -0.28 26.50
C ARG A 107 -3.05 0.83 25.47
N THR A 108 -4.13 0.76 24.70
CA THR A 108 -4.43 1.65 23.58
C THR A 108 -5.63 2.55 23.86
N ALA A 109 -6.82 2.16 23.42
CA ALA A 109 -8.03 2.98 23.42
C ALA A 109 -8.45 3.44 24.84
N MET A 110 -8.28 2.59 25.84
CA MET A 110 -8.65 2.87 27.23
C MET A 110 -7.53 3.56 28.04
N ASN A 111 -6.33 3.69 27.50
CA ASN A 111 -5.22 4.39 28.18
C ASN A 111 -5.38 5.90 28.00
N ARG A 112 -5.91 6.56 29.04
CA ARG A 112 -6.12 8.02 29.04
C ARG A 112 -4.81 8.81 29.03
N ASN A 113 -3.71 8.21 29.48
CA ASN A 113 -2.39 8.85 29.56
C ASN A 113 -1.51 8.58 28.34
N ARG A 114 -2.03 7.94 27.30
CA ARG A 114 -1.27 7.72 26.07
C ARG A 114 -0.97 9.05 25.39
N PRO A 115 0.26 9.24 24.88
CA PRO A 115 0.54 10.41 24.07
C PRO A 115 -0.30 10.37 22.78
N TRP A 116 -0.88 11.49 22.42
CA TRP A 116 -1.49 11.65 21.11
C TRP A 116 -0.38 11.92 20.09
N GLY A 117 -0.37 11.17 19.02
CA GLY A 117 0.51 11.46 17.89
C GLY A 117 0.06 12.69 17.11
N SER A 118 0.84 13.07 16.13
CA SER A 118 0.53 14.10 15.15
C SER A 118 0.51 13.50 13.75
N PHE A 119 -0.16 14.15 12.82
CA PHE A 119 -0.18 13.78 11.40
C PHE A 119 -0.17 15.03 10.53
N ASN A 120 0.30 14.91 9.31
CA ASN A 120 0.39 16.02 8.35
C ASN A 120 1.16 17.23 8.87
N THR A 121 2.18 17.05 9.70
CA THR A 121 3.06 18.13 10.13
C THR A 121 4.09 18.48 9.05
N LYS A 122 4.74 19.63 9.20
CA LYS A 122 5.84 20.02 8.29
C LYS A 122 6.97 18.98 8.34
N GLU A 123 7.32 18.50 9.53
CA GLU A 123 8.36 17.49 9.74
C GLU A 123 8.04 16.18 9.01
N HIS A 124 6.77 15.72 9.03
CA HIS A 124 6.33 14.55 8.28
C HIS A 124 6.45 14.76 6.78
N THR A 125 6.11 15.95 6.27
CA THR A 125 6.23 16.30 4.86
C THR A 125 7.70 16.35 4.41
N ASP A 126 8.56 16.98 5.20
CA ASP A 126 9.99 17.05 4.93
C ASP A 126 10.64 15.67 4.97
N LEU A 127 10.24 14.82 5.92
CA LEU A 127 10.72 13.44 6.02
C LEU A 127 10.26 12.61 4.80
N ALA A 128 9.00 12.73 4.39
CA ALA A 128 8.47 12.02 3.21
C ALA A 128 9.25 12.41 1.94
N ARG A 129 9.55 13.69 1.76
CA ARG A 129 10.41 14.16 0.66
C ARG A 129 11.81 13.56 0.76
N HIS A 130 12.44 13.62 1.93
CA HIS A 130 13.77 13.07 2.13
C HIS A 130 13.85 11.56 1.83
N ILE A 131 12.83 10.79 2.25
CA ILE A 131 12.73 9.37 1.93
C ILE A 131 12.66 9.16 0.41
N ALA A 132 11.85 9.94 -0.30
CA ALA A 132 11.77 9.87 -1.76
C ALA A 132 13.11 10.20 -2.43
N GLU A 133 13.79 11.26 -1.99
CA GLU A 133 15.12 11.63 -2.47
C GLU A 133 16.16 10.51 -2.26
N GLN A 134 16.13 9.83 -1.12
CA GLN A 134 17.00 8.68 -0.84
C GLN A 134 16.64 7.43 -1.65
N GLY A 135 15.39 7.30 -2.09
CA GLY A 135 14.93 6.20 -2.93
C GLY A 135 15.24 6.35 -4.42
N ILE A 136 15.58 7.56 -4.87
CA ILE A 136 15.89 7.81 -6.29
C ILE A 136 17.30 7.33 -6.61
N VAL A 137 17.44 6.48 -7.64
CA VAL A 137 18.72 5.93 -8.09
C VAL A 137 19.09 6.50 -9.44
N LEU A 138 20.25 7.18 -9.51
CA LEU A 138 20.81 7.69 -10.75
C LEU A 138 21.53 6.55 -11.51
N LEU A 139 20.86 5.96 -12.48
CA LEU A 139 21.39 4.82 -13.25
C LEU A 139 22.44 5.25 -14.29
N LYS A 140 22.32 6.47 -14.82
CA LYS A 140 23.19 7.00 -15.87
C LYS A 140 23.17 8.52 -15.90
N ASN A 141 24.32 9.15 -16.03
CA ASN A 141 24.46 10.58 -16.24
C ASN A 141 25.56 10.84 -17.29
N ARG A 142 25.26 10.53 -18.58
CA ARG A 142 26.19 10.76 -19.68
C ARG A 142 26.29 12.27 -19.92
N ASP A 143 27.49 12.71 -20.24
CA ASP A 143 27.82 14.10 -20.57
C ASP A 143 27.41 15.12 -19.47
N ASN A 144 27.23 14.65 -18.24
CA ASN A 144 26.81 15.44 -17.08
C ASN A 144 25.55 16.28 -17.36
N ILE A 145 24.54 15.66 -18.00
CA ILE A 145 23.27 16.31 -18.27
C ILE A 145 22.53 16.73 -16.98
N LEU A 146 22.79 16.05 -15.88
CA LEU A 146 22.31 16.40 -14.55
C LEU A 146 23.48 16.87 -13.66
N PRO A 147 23.26 17.91 -12.82
CA PRO A 147 22.06 18.73 -12.69
C PRO A 147 21.81 19.60 -13.93
N VAL A 148 20.51 19.92 -14.17
CA VAL A 148 20.11 20.75 -15.32
C VAL A 148 20.67 22.18 -15.17
N ASP A 149 21.38 22.65 -16.19
CA ASP A 149 21.90 24.04 -16.24
C ASP A 149 20.85 24.97 -16.86
N THR A 150 20.14 25.72 -16.02
CA THR A 150 19.08 26.67 -16.45
C THR A 150 19.60 27.80 -17.32
N LYS A 151 20.91 28.07 -17.33
CA LYS A 151 21.51 29.07 -18.23
C LYS A 151 21.57 28.59 -19.69
N LYS A 152 21.64 27.28 -19.89
CA LYS A 152 21.73 26.64 -21.22
C LYS A 152 20.37 26.04 -21.66
N CYS A 153 19.51 25.71 -20.75
CA CYS A 153 18.19 25.11 -21.00
C CYS A 153 17.13 26.21 -20.84
N ARG A 154 16.40 26.51 -21.89
CA ARG A 154 15.30 27.51 -21.90
C ARG A 154 13.94 26.86 -21.96
N LYS A 155 13.86 25.66 -22.50
CA LYS A 155 12.60 24.97 -22.72
C LYS A 155 12.72 23.49 -22.36
N ILE A 156 11.88 23.04 -21.43
CA ILE A 156 11.81 21.65 -20.98
C ILE A 156 10.47 21.05 -21.43
N ALA A 157 10.55 19.92 -22.15
CA ALA A 157 9.39 19.08 -22.42
C ALA A 157 9.28 18.00 -21.32
N VAL A 158 8.16 17.97 -20.60
CA VAL A 158 7.83 16.86 -19.68
C VAL A 158 6.86 15.94 -20.40
N ILE A 159 7.27 14.70 -20.62
CA ILE A 159 6.49 13.72 -21.42
C ILE A 159 6.15 12.51 -20.56
N GLY A 160 4.92 12.10 -20.60
CA GLY A 160 4.42 10.89 -19.94
C GLY A 160 3.13 11.13 -19.16
N GLU A 161 2.21 10.18 -19.22
CA GLU A 161 0.99 10.25 -18.41
C GLU A 161 1.31 10.29 -16.90
N ASN A 162 2.34 9.56 -16.47
CA ASN A 162 2.77 9.54 -15.08
C ASN A 162 3.30 10.89 -14.60
N ALA A 163 3.64 11.82 -15.50
CA ALA A 163 4.05 13.18 -15.13
C ALA A 163 2.92 13.98 -14.47
N VAL A 164 1.68 13.74 -14.90
CA VAL A 164 0.48 14.49 -14.44
C VAL A 164 -0.39 13.67 -13.49
N ARG A 165 -0.05 12.42 -13.26
CA ARG A 165 -0.84 11.51 -12.45
C ARG A 165 -0.50 11.63 -10.98
N THR A 166 -1.53 11.61 -10.13
CA THR A 166 -1.36 11.48 -8.68
C THR A 166 -1.11 10.03 -8.28
N HIS A 167 -0.21 9.82 -7.32
CA HIS A 167 0.24 8.48 -6.89
C HIS A 167 0.18 8.25 -5.38
N ALA A 168 -0.40 9.16 -4.61
CA ALA A 168 -0.44 9.04 -3.14
C ALA A 168 -1.40 7.94 -2.64
N SER A 169 -2.33 7.49 -3.47
CA SER A 169 -3.28 6.43 -3.13
C SER A 169 -3.14 5.25 -4.09
N ASN A 170 -2.99 4.05 -3.53
CA ASN A 170 -2.91 2.80 -4.29
C ASN A 170 -4.23 2.01 -4.29
N GLY A 171 -5.33 2.60 -3.85
CA GLY A 171 -6.62 1.90 -3.71
C GLY A 171 -6.62 0.87 -2.58
N GLY A 172 -7.73 0.14 -2.41
CA GLY A 172 -7.89 -0.87 -1.36
C GLY A 172 -7.55 -0.33 0.04
N ALA A 173 -6.77 -1.08 0.80
CA ALA A 173 -6.31 -0.68 2.13
C ALA A 173 -5.35 0.51 2.13
N ALA A 174 -4.70 0.79 1.00
CA ALA A 174 -3.79 1.91 0.79
C ALA A 174 -4.49 3.15 0.20
N ALA A 175 -5.83 3.19 0.16
CA ALA A 175 -6.62 4.32 -0.30
C ALA A 175 -6.55 5.46 0.71
N LEU A 176 -5.49 6.25 0.64
CA LEU A 176 -5.30 7.43 1.48
C LEU A 176 -5.98 8.65 0.86
N LYS A 177 -6.47 9.54 1.72
CA LYS A 177 -6.90 10.89 1.33
C LYS A 177 -5.84 11.88 1.76
N PRO A 178 -4.84 12.18 0.92
CA PRO A 178 -3.77 13.11 1.28
C PRO A 178 -4.30 14.54 1.36
N ARG A 179 -3.60 15.39 2.08
CA ARG A 179 -3.94 16.81 2.17
C ARG A 179 -3.69 17.53 0.84
N TYR A 180 -2.65 17.12 0.13
CA TYR A 180 -2.28 17.56 -1.21
C TYR A 180 -1.39 16.50 -1.86
N GLU A 181 -1.28 16.57 -3.17
CA GLU A 181 -0.37 15.73 -3.94
C GLU A 181 0.48 16.60 -4.86
N ILE A 182 1.74 16.23 -5.01
CA ILE A 182 2.66 16.89 -5.95
C ILE A 182 2.99 15.89 -7.04
N THR A 183 2.50 16.14 -8.26
CA THR A 183 2.87 15.35 -9.42
C THR A 183 4.30 15.65 -9.87
N PRO A 184 4.98 14.76 -10.61
CA PRO A 184 6.29 15.05 -11.19
C PRO A 184 6.31 16.37 -11.98
N LEU A 185 5.29 16.64 -12.79
CA LEU A 185 5.15 17.90 -13.52
C LEU A 185 5.10 19.11 -12.58
N ALA A 186 4.22 19.07 -11.58
CA ALA A 186 4.09 20.17 -10.62
C ALA A 186 5.40 20.43 -9.85
N GLY A 187 6.14 19.38 -9.52
CA GLY A 187 7.47 19.49 -8.90
C GLY A 187 8.49 20.17 -9.83
N ILE A 188 8.52 19.77 -11.10
CA ILE A 188 9.40 20.34 -12.13
C ILE A 188 9.04 21.81 -12.39
N GLU A 189 7.76 22.14 -12.55
CA GLU A 189 7.29 23.54 -12.72
C GLU A 189 7.63 24.40 -11.52
N SER A 190 7.48 23.88 -10.31
CA SER A 190 7.84 24.60 -9.08
C SER A 190 9.35 24.89 -9.00
N LEU A 191 10.18 23.99 -9.51
CA LEU A 191 11.63 24.13 -9.48
C LEU A 191 12.15 25.05 -10.58
N PHE A 192 11.66 24.90 -11.81
CA PHE A 192 12.23 25.53 -13.00
C PHE A 192 11.34 26.61 -13.63
N GLY A 193 10.03 26.58 -13.40
CA GLY A 193 9.04 27.38 -14.14
C GLY A 193 9.18 28.91 -14.06
N LYS A 194 10.08 29.41 -13.21
CA LYS A 194 10.42 30.87 -13.17
C LYS A 194 11.55 31.23 -14.13
N GLU A 195 12.39 30.28 -14.49
CA GLU A 195 13.61 30.51 -15.27
C GLU A 195 13.54 29.84 -16.66
N VAL A 196 12.78 28.79 -16.77
CA VAL A 196 12.69 27.90 -17.93
C VAL A 196 11.22 27.69 -18.30
N GLU A 197 10.90 27.69 -19.58
CA GLU A 197 9.56 27.30 -20.06
C GLU A 197 9.39 25.80 -19.89
N VAL A 198 8.39 25.37 -19.12
CA VAL A 198 8.04 23.97 -18.92
C VAL A 198 6.73 23.67 -19.65
N SER A 199 6.77 22.75 -20.58
CA SER A 199 5.59 22.30 -21.34
C SER A 199 5.40 20.80 -21.20
N CYS A 200 4.16 20.33 -21.22
CA CYS A 200 3.84 18.93 -21.01
C CYS A 200 3.05 18.32 -22.16
N ALA A 201 3.39 17.07 -22.51
CA ALA A 201 2.58 16.22 -23.37
C ALA A 201 2.45 14.80 -22.75
N ARG A 202 1.28 14.18 -22.86
CA ARG A 202 1.09 12.84 -22.30
C ARG A 202 1.97 11.79 -22.95
N GLY A 203 2.08 11.79 -24.26
CA GLY A 203 2.86 10.83 -25.03
C GLY A 203 2.25 9.45 -25.13
N TYR A 204 1.58 9.00 -24.10
CA TYR A 204 0.82 7.75 -24.03
C TYR A 204 -0.29 7.85 -22.99
N SER A 205 -1.30 6.98 -23.09
CA SER A 205 -2.27 6.79 -22.02
C SER A 205 -2.21 5.37 -21.49
N ALA A 206 -1.98 5.26 -20.21
CA ALA A 206 -2.06 4.02 -19.46
C ALA A 206 -3.44 3.84 -18.79
N TYR A 207 -4.38 4.73 -19.04
CA TYR A 207 -5.70 4.68 -18.44
C TYR A 207 -6.56 3.61 -19.11
N THR A 208 -6.94 2.61 -18.34
CA THR A 208 -7.94 1.61 -18.74
C THR A 208 -9.17 1.82 -17.86
N PRO A 209 -10.18 2.54 -18.35
CA PRO A 209 -11.38 2.75 -17.57
C PRO A 209 -12.08 1.41 -17.36
N MET A 210 -12.47 1.11 -16.13
CA MET A 210 -13.34 -0.02 -15.80
C MET A 210 -14.76 0.51 -15.67
N ILE A 211 -15.65 0.04 -16.53
CA ILE A 211 -17.08 0.30 -16.44
C ILE A 211 -17.78 -1.05 -16.21
N ASP A 212 -18.54 -1.15 -15.12
CA ASP A 212 -19.26 -2.38 -14.75
C ASP A 212 -18.39 -3.66 -14.76
N GLY A 213 -17.13 -3.55 -14.29
CA GLY A 213 -16.20 -4.68 -14.25
C GLY A 213 -15.64 -5.10 -15.63
N ARG A 214 -15.89 -4.33 -16.68
CA ARG A 214 -15.36 -4.56 -18.04
C ARG A 214 -14.38 -3.47 -18.42
N ILE A 215 -13.33 -3.86 -19.16
CA ILE A 215 -12.39 -2.91 -19.76
C ILE A 215 -13.14 -2.12 -20.82
N ALA A 216 -13.28 -0.80 -20.62
CA ALA A 216 -13.78 0.10 -21.64
C ALA A 216 -12.67 0.40 -22.67
N SER A 217 -13.06 0.80 -23.86
CA SER A 217 -12.10 1.26 -24.87
C SER A 217 -11.26 2.41 -24.34
N PRO A 218 -9.95 2.47 -24.67
CA PRO A 218 -9.11 3.58 -24.24
C PRO A 218 -9.71 4.91 -24.71
N ALA A 219 -9.76 5.89 -23.79
CA ALA A 219 -10.29 7.21 -24.08
C ALA A 219 -9.36 8.05 -24.96
N TYR A 220 -8.18 7.52 -25.32
CA TYR A 220 -7.14 8.25 -26.05
C TYR A 220 -6.55 7.41 -27.19
N ASP A 221 -6.25 8.08 -28.31
CA ASP A 221 -5.43 7.53 -29.38
C ASP A 221 -3.95 7.68 -29.02
N ASN A 222 -3.29 6.59 -28.67
CA ASN A 222 -1.88 6.58 -28.30
C ASN A 222 -0.96 7.03 -29.44
N MET A 223 -1.36 6.83 -30.72
CA MET A 223 -0.57 7.30 -31.85
C MET A 223 -0.59 8.83 -31.92
N GLN A 224 -1.75 9.44 -31.74
CA GLN A 224 -1.86 10.91 -31.71
C GLN A 224 -1.07 11.49 -30.53
N LEU A 225 -1.20 10.91 -29.33
CA LEU A 225 -0.43 11.34 -28.16
C LEU A 225 1.08 11.27 -28.39
N ALA A 226 1.56 10.22 -29.03
CA ALA A 226 2.97 10.06 -29.39
C ALA A 226 3.44 11.13 -30.37
N VAL A 227 2.64 11.46 -31.40
CA VAL A 227 2.95 12.52 -32.38
C VAL A 227 3.07 13.87 -31.69
N GLU A 228 2.13 14.21 -30.81
CA GLU A 228 2.17 15.47 -30.02
C GLU A 228 3.42 15.55 -29.13
N ALA A 229 3.77 14.45 -28.46
CA ALA A 229 4.96 14.38 -27.62
C ALA A 229 6.25 14.52 -28.41
N VAL A 230 6.36 13.87 -29.58
CA VAL A 230 7.55 13.98 -30.45
C VAL A 230 7.69 15.40 -30.99
N LYS A 231 6.59 16.07 -31.34
CA LYS A 231 6.61 17.48 -31.74
C LYS A 231 7.16 18.35 -30.63
N LEU A 232 6.61 18.25 -29.42
CA LEU A 232 7.07 19.02 -28.26
C LEU A 232 8.54 18.74 -27.94
N ALA A 233 8.97 17.48 -28.00
CA ALA A 233 10.36 17.11 -27.76
C ALA A 233 11.34 17.79 -28.75
N ARG A 234 10.97 17.89 -30.03
CA ARG A 234 11.79 18.53 -31.06
C ARG A 234 11.92 20.05 -30.88
N GLU A 235 10.95 20.66 -30.21
CA GLU A 235 10.87 22.10 -29.96
C GLU A 235 11.48 22.49 -28.59
N SER A 236 12.11 21.54 -27.89
CA SER A 236 12.62 21.74 -26.51
C SER A 236 14.11 21.42 -26.42
N ASP A 237 14.79 22.08 -25.48
CA ASP A 237 16.22 21.88 -25.21
C ASP A 237 16.49 20.61 -24.38
N LEU A 238 15.54 20.24 -23.54
CA LEU A 238 15.60 19.07 -22.66
C LEU A 238 14.27 18.35 -22.62
N VAL A 239 14.33 17.03 -22.62
CA VAL A 239 13.15 16.17 -22.45
C VAL A 239 13.28 15.42 -21.13
N ILE A 240 12.25 15.51 -20.28
CA ILE A 240 12.07 14.67 -19.10
C ILE A 240 10.93 13.71 -19.38
N PHE A 241 11.26 12.43 -19.59
CA PHE A 241 10.27 11.40 -19.83
C PHE A 241 9.92 10.69 -18.52
N VAL A 242 8.64 10.77 -18.12
CA VAL A 242 8.11 10.16 -16.90
C VAL A 242 7.32 8.91 -17.27
N GLY A 243 8.01 7.81 -17.40
CA GLY A 243 7.45 6.50 -17.74
C GLY A 243 7.36 5.57 -16.53
N GLY A 244 6.81 4.38 -16.73
CA GLY A 244 6.78 3.32 -15.74
C GLY A 244 5.37 2.84 -15.41
N LEU A 245 5.28 2.01 -14.37
CA LEU A 245 4.03 1.48 -13.84
C LEU A 245 3.28 2.55 -13.04
N ASN A 246 2.00 2.35 -12.87
CA ASN A 246 1.13 3.16 -12.01
C ASN A 246 0.02 2.29 -11.41
N HIS A 247 -0.88 2.89 -10.62
CA HIS A 247 -1.96 2.18 -9.93
C HIS A 247 -3.15 1.82 -10.81
N ASN A 248 -2.96 1.68 -12.12
CA ASN A 248 -3.99 1.13 -12.99
C ASN A 248 -4.14 -0.37 -12.78
N TRP A 249 -5.32 -0.87 -13.12
CA TRP A 249 -5.64 -2.27 -13.03
C TRP A 249 -4.59 -3.14 -13.74
N ARG A 250 -4.13 -4.21 -13.10
CA ARG A 250 -3.08 -5.14 -13.55
C ARG A 250 -1.68 -4.53 -13.77
N GLN A 251 -1.41 -3.38 -13.19
CA GLN A 251 -0.06 -2.82 -13.24
C GLN A 251 0.64 -2.90 -11.87
N ASP A 252 0.21 -2.05 -10.95
CA ASP A 252 0.76 -1.95 -9.61
C ASP A 252 -0.35 -1.54 -8.65
N SER A 253 -1.17 -2.52 -8.24
CA SER A 253 -2.29 -2.31 -7.33
C SER A 253 -2.50 -3.51 -6.41
N GLU A 254 -3.13 -3.27 -5.27
CA GLU A 254 -3.48 -4.33 -4.33
C GLU A 254 -4.36 -5.39 -5.00
N GLY A 255 -4.00 -6.67 -4.82
CA GLY A 255 -4.78 -7.82 -5.27
C GLY A 255 -4.53 -8.27 -6.72
N TYR A 256 -3.62 -7.62 -7.44
CA TYR A 256 -3.28 -7.98 -8.82
C TYR A 256 -1.78 -7.98 -9.04
N ASP A 257 -1.28 -9.06 -9.63
CA ASP A 257 0.10 -9.16 -10.05
C ASP A 257 0.26 -8.74 -11.52
N ARG A 258 1.43 -8.24 -11.82
CA ARG A 258 1.86 -7.92 -13.17
C ARG A 258 2.16 -9.21 -13.94
N GLU A 259 1.64 -9.36 -15.17
CA GLU A 259 1.80 -10.57 -15.98
C GLU A 259 3.16 -10.63 -16.72
N SER A 260 3.86 -9.50 -16.83
CA SER A 260 5.10 -9.38 -17.62
C SER A 260 6.03 -8.31 -17.03
N TYR A 261 7.33 -8.44 -17.29
CA TYR A 261 8.31 -7.38 -17.02
C TYR A 261 8.27 -6.22 -18.03
N ASN A 262 7.59 -6.39 -19.16
CA ASN A 262 7.43 -5.33 -20.13
C ASN A 262 6.56 -4.20 -19.56
N LEU A 263 6.85 -2.97 -19.96
CA LEU A 263 5.95 -1.86 -19.69
C LEU A 263 4.64 -2.07 -20.45
N PRO A 264 3.49 -1.79 -19.83
CA PRO A 264 2.20 -1.91 -20.48
C PRO A 264 2.04 -0.87 -21.59
N TYR A 265 1.12 -1.14 -22.52
CA TYR A 265 0.69 -0.22 -23.57
C TYR A 265 1.74 0.12 -24.65
N GLY A 266 2.73 -0.76 -24.81
CA GLY A 266 3.72 -0.63 -25.90
C GLY A 266 4.63 0.56 -25.82
#